data_10316514f0699105c62df766f73b6f6d
#
_entry.id   10316514f0699105c62df766f73b6f6d
#
_cell.length_a   1.000
_cell.length_b   1.000
_cell.length_c   1.000
_cell.angle_alpha   90.00
_cell.angle_beta   90.00
_cell.angle_gamma   90.00
#
_symmetry.space_group_name_H-M   'P 1'
#
loop_
_entity.id
_entity.type
_entity.pdbx_description
1 polymer ?
#
loop_
_entity_poly.entity_id
_entity_poly.type
_entity_poly.pdbx_seq_one_letter_code
_entity_poly.pdbx_strand_id
1 'polypeptide(L)'
;MIISSKTNDKFKRLCKFREPKYARAENKCVIETAKVVSDAISKINIDSIYVEISSIDKYKQLLQNVSCDIYYIDPNLCKIVSDTATPSDIFAIVDIPRCEHASDRYLVLDGVQDPSNIGSIIRCAKAFGFDTIYAIDSAFAFSSKVIRSSMGYVFDVSIITMTREQFRENRFENLYYADMSGKELYKIQSLPQKLGILLGSEGQGVSEMAKSKCVGAIRVPMTNSVESLNVSVACGIILSYINYKF
;
A
#
# COMPACT_ATOMS: atom_id res chain seq x y z
N MET A 1 20.35 -13.97 -19.47
CA MET A 1 21.66 -13.93 -18.78
C MET A 1 21.48 -14.55 -17.41
N ILE A 2 22.43 -15.43 -16.98
CA ILE A 2 22.40 -16.04 -15.64
C ILE A 2 23.25 -15.19 -14.67
N ILE A 3 22.71 -14.91 -13.50
CA ILE A 3 23.34 -14.14 -12.43
C ILE A 3 23.61 -15.09 -11.23
N SER A 4 24.89 -15.30 -10.91
CA SER A 4 25.33 -16.16 -9.79
C SER A 4 26.12 -15.41 -8.72
N SER A 5 26.44 -14.14 -8.94
CA SER A 5 27.27 -13.34 -8.01
C SER A 5 26.49 -12.16 -7.42
N LYS A 6 26.67 -11.93 -6.11
CA LYS A 6 26.17 -10.71 -5.40
C LYS A 6 26.79 -9.41 -5.94
N THR A 7 27.94 -9.49 -6.59
CA THR A 7 28.63 -8.32 -7.16
C THR A 7 28.10 -7.91 -8.53
N ASN A 8 27.23 -8.73 -9.14
CA ASN A 8 26.62 -8.41 -10.43
C ASN A 8 25.76 -7.15 -10.34
N ASP A 9 25.90 -6.22 -11.27
CA ASP A 9 25.23 -4.91 -11.20
C ASP A 9 23.71 -5.02 -11.34
N LYS A 10 23.19 -6.00 -12.09
CA LYS A 10 21.75 -6.24 -12.19
C LYS A 10 21.17 -6.74 -10.86
N PHE A 11 21.91 -7.60 -10.15
CA PHE A 11 21.53 -8.06 -8.83
C PHE A 11 21.60 -6.96 -7.78
N LYS A 12 22.67 -6.15 -7.78
CA LYS A 12 22.76 -4.97 -6.92
C LYS A 12 21.60 -4.01 -7.14
N ARG A 13 21.20 -3.82 -8.41
CA ARG A 13 20.06 -2.98 -8.77
C ARG A 13 18.74 -3.54 -8.21
N LEU A 14 18.51 -4.85 -8.28
CA LEU A 14 17.36 -5.52 -7.67
C LEU A 14 17.32 -5.27 -6.16
N CYS A 15 18.44 -5.47 -5.45
CA CYS A 15 18.53 -5.20 -4.03
C CYS A 15 18.31 -3.71 -3.69
N LYS A 16 18.86 -2.80 -4.49
CA LYS A 16 18.76 -1.35 -4.30
C LYS A 16 17.32 -0.85 -4.22
N PHE A 17 16.45 -1.30 -5.12
CA PHE A 17 15.06 -0.83 -5.16
C PHE A 17 14.14 -1.45 -4.09
N ARG A 18 14.65 -2.31 -3.25
CA ARG A 18 13.98 -2.74 -2.02
C ARG A 18 14.09 -1.71 -0.90
N GLU A 19 15.11 -0.85 -0.96
CA GLU A 19 15.32 0.19 0.02
C GLU A 19 14.45 1.41 -0.29
N PRO A 20 13.60 1.88 0.64
CA PRO A 20 12.67 2.99 0.41
C PRO A 20 13.34 4.27 -0.11
N LYS A 21 14.59 4.53 0.31
CA LYS A 21 15.37 5.69 -0.14
C LYS A 21 15.53 5.72 -1.66
N TYR A 22 15.97 4.61 -2.24
CA TYR A 22 16.21 4.52 -3.68
C TYR A 22 14.92 4.33 -4.47
N ALA A 23 13.97 3.59 -3.90
CA ALA A 23 12.66 3.38 -4.49
C ALA A 23 11.95 4.73 -4.74
N ARG A 24 11.96 5.62 -3.74
CA ARG A 24 11.39 6.97 -3.85
C ARG A 24 12.15 7.85 -4.85
N ALA A 25 13.49 7.81 -4.81
CA ALA A 25 14.34 8.67 -5.66
C ALA A 25 14.19 8.34 -7.16
N GLU A 26 14.05 7.07 -7.51
CA GLU A 26 13.95 6.62 -8.90
C GLU A 26 12.53 6.20 -9.32
N ASN A 27 11.56 6.34 -8.41
CA ASN A 27 10.15 5.97 -8.62
C ASN A 27 9.98 4.52 -9.08
N LYS A 28 10.74 3.60 -8.47
CA LYS A 28 10.75 2.17 -8.77
C LYS A 28 10.70 1.36 -7.48
N CYS A 29 10.06 0.19 -7.54
CA CYS A 29 10.08 -0.75 -6.42
C CYS A 29 10.25 -2.19 -6.91
N VAL A 30 10.49 -3.09 -5.97
CA VAL A 30 10.58 -4.53 -6.23
C VAL A 30 9.30 -5.21 -5.78
N ILE A 31 8.72 -5.95 -6.68
CA ILE A 31 7.63 -6.89 -6.40
C ILE A 31 8.15 -8.31 -6.39
N GLU A 32 7.53 -9.17 -5.61
CA GLU A 32 7.86 -10.58 -5.50
C GLU A 32 6.56 -11.42 -5.48
N THR A 33 6.66 -12.71 -5.71
CA THR A 33 5.60 -13.72 -5.86
C THR A 33 4.94 -13.73 -7.24
N ALA A 34 4.66 -14.96 -7.70
CA ALA A 34 4.07 -15.21 -9.02
C ALA A 34 2.77 -14.43 -9.25
N LYS A 35 1.90 -14.38 -8.23
CA LYS A 35 0.62 -13.69 -8.33
C LYS A 35 0.80 -12.18 -8.54
N VAL A 36 1.61 -11.52 -7.70
CA VAL A 36 1.79 -10.06 -7.80
C VAL A 36 2.50 -9.68 -9.10
N VAL A 37 3.51 -10.44 -9.52
CA VAL A 37 4.20 -10.21 -10.80
C VAL A 37 3.25 -10.41 -11.98
N SER A 38 2.44 -11.47 -11.98
CA SER A 38 1.46 -11.73 -13.03
C SER A 38 0.42 -10.62 -13.15
N ASP A 39 -0.13 -10.18 -12.01
CA ASP A 39 -1.12 -9.09 -11.98
C ASP A 39 -0.50 -7.75 -12.45
N ALA A 40 0.79 -7.51 -12.13
CA ALA A 40 1.49 -6.27 -12.47
C ALA A 40 1.79 -6.15 -13.98
N ILE A 41 2.08 -7.24 -14.67
CA ILE A 41 2.44 -7.25 -16.11
C ILE A 41 1.39 -6.54 -16.98
N SER A 42 0.11 -6.66 -16.63
CA SER A 42 -0.98 -6.02 -17.39
C SER A 42 -1.33 -4.60 -16.92
N LYS A 43 -0.76 -4.11 -15.81
CA LYS A 43 -1.21 -2.88 -15.15
C LYS A 43 -0.16 -1.79 -15.10
N ILE A 44 1.10 -2.15 -14.95
CA ILE A 44 2.19 -1.19 -14.71
C ILE A 44 3.40 -1.52 -15.58
N ASN A 45 4.26 -0.53 -15.77
CA ASN A 45 5.49 -0.74 -16.53
C ASN A 45 6.48 -1.62 -15.74
N ILE A 46 6.89 -2.72 -16.36
CA ILE A 46 7.90 -3.65 -15.83
C ILE A 46 9.25 -3.28 -16.43
N ASP A 47 10.20 -2.90 -15.59
CA ASP A 47 11.56 -2.57 -16.01
C ASP A 47 12.38 -3.84 -16.29
N SER A 48 12.31 -4.83 -15.39
CA SER A 48 13.01 -6.11 -15.54
C SER A 48 12.41 -7.19 -14.64
N ILE A 49 12.50 -8.45 -15.08
CA ILE A 49 12.05 -9.63 -14.32
C ILE A 49 13.25 -10.51 -14.01
N TYR A 50 13.25 -11.06 -12.79
CA TYR A 50 14.26 -11.96 -12.28
C TYR A 50 13.60 -13.28 -11.87
N VAL A 51 14.05 -14.38 -12.43
CA VAL A 51 13.47 -15.73 -12.20
C VAL A 51 14.56 -16.65 -11.69
N GLU A 52 14.25 -17.41 -10.65
CA GLU A 52 15.12 -18.48 -10.17
C GLU A 52 15.35 -19.52 -11.28
N ILE A 53 16.61 -19.96 -11.47
CA ILE A 53 17.00 -20.86 -12.57
C ILE A 53 16.15 -22.13 -12.61
N SER A 54 15.86 -22.73 -11.46
CA SER A 54 15.06 -23.96 -11.37
C SER A 54 13.57 -23.76 -11.69
N SER A 55 13.10 -22.51 -11.74
CA SER A 55 11.69 -22.15 -11.96
C SER A 55 11.40 -21.61 -13.37
N ILE A 56 12.36 -21.67 -14.29
CA ILE A 56 12.20 -21.14 -15.67
C ILE A 56 10.99 -21.74 -16.37
N ASP A 57 10.86 -23.06 -16.36
CA ASP A 57 9.76 -23.75 -17.02
C ASP A 57 8.39 -23.40 -16.41
N LYS A 58 8.34 -23.19 -15.11
CA LYS A 58 7.15 -22.77 -14.36
C LYS A 58 6.60 -21.44 -14.88
N TYR A 59 7.46 -20.50 -15.26
CA TYR A 59 7.09 -19.16 -15.69
C TYR A 59 7.15 -18.93 -17.20
N LYS A 60 7.42 -19.97 -18.00
CA LYS A 60 7.58 -19.85 -19.44
C LYS A 60 6.41 -19.14 -20.13
N GLN A 61 5.17 -19.50 -19.80
CA GLN A 61 3.99 -18.86 -20.36
C GLN A 61 3.83 -17.40 -19.95
N LEU A 62 4.09 -17.08 -18.67
CA LEU A 62 4.04 -15.73 -18.15
C LEU A 62 5.04 -14.80 -18.85
N LEU A 63 6.22 -15.34 -19.19
CA LEU A 63 7.33 -14.57 -19.75
C LEU A 63 7.26 -14.42 -21.29
N GLN A 64 6.41 -15.16 -21.98
CA GLN A 64 6.32 -15.13 -23.45
C GLN A 64 5.87 -13.77 -24.02
N ASN A 65 5.08 -13.01 -23.25
CA ASN A 65 4.45 -11.77 -23.72
C ASN A 65 4.97 -10.52 -23.01
N VAL A 66 6.13 -10.60 -22.35
CA VAL A 66 6.75 -9.42 -21.71
C VAL A 66 7.81 -8.81 -22.61
N SER A 67 7.84 -7.49 -22.68
CA SER A 67 8.80 -6.72 -23.49
C SER A 67 9.98 -6.17 -22.69
N CYS A 68 10.18 -6.63 -21.45
CA CYS A 68 11.26 -6.19 -20.58
C CYS A 68 12.42 -7.18 -20.54
N ASP A 69 13.55 -6.75 -19.96
CA ASP A 69 14.70 -7.62 -19.72
C ASP A 69 14.37 -8.74 -18.74
N ILE A 70 14.76 -9.98 -19.07
CA ILE A 70 14.60 -11.15 -18.21
C ILE A 70 15.99 -11.66 -17.79
N TYR A 71 16.18 -11.79 -16.48
CA TYR A 71 17.40 -12.32 -15.85
C TYR A 71 17.09 -13.60 -15.09
N TYR A 72 17.99 -14.56 -15.14
CA TYR A 72 17.89 -15.79 -14.36
C TYR A 72 18.87 -15.73 -13.20
N ILE A 73 18.44 -16.02 -12.00
CA ILE A 73 19.24 -15.88 -10.77
C ILE A 73 19.38 -17.19 -10.01
N ASP A 74 20.53 -17.33 -9.34
CA ASP A 74 20.82 -18.48 -8.49
C ASP A 74 19.87 -18.51 -7.26
N PRO A 75 19.41 -19.72 -6.83
CA PRO A 75 18.53 -19.87 -5.65
C PRO A 75 19.08 -19.21 -4.38
N ASN A 76 20.41 -19.17 -4.18
CA ASN A 76 21.00 -18.51 -3.03
C ASN A 76 20.85 -16.99 -3.08
N LEU A 77 20.77 -16.40 -4.27
CA LEU A 77 20.50 -14.98 -4.44
C LEU A 77 19.04 -14.66 -4.18
N CYS A 78 18.11 -15.56 -4.52
CA CYS A 78 16.69 -15.41 -4.18
C CYS A 78 16.47 -15.28 -2.67
N LYS A 79 17.19 -16.07 -1.85
CA LYS A 79 17.16 -15.99 -0.38
C LYS A 79 17.62 -14.64 0.18
N ILE A 80 18.48 -13.94 -0.55
CA ILE A 80 18.97 -12.62 -0.12
C ILE A 80 17.94 -11.52 -0.43
N VAL A 81 17.27 -11.66 -1.56
CA VAL A 81 16.28 -10.66 -2.01
C VAL A 81 14.95 -10.83 -1.30
N SER A 82 14.49 -12.04 -1.05
CA SER A 82 13.17 -12.29 -0.46
C SER A 82 13.14 -11.98 1.04
N ASP A 83 12.07 -11.30 1.50
CA ASP A 83 11.78 -11.06 2.93
C ASP A 83 10.86 -12.13 3.52
N THR A 84 10.56 -13.19 2.79
CA THR A 84 9.63 -14.24 3.21
C THR A 84 10.37 -15.44 3.75
N ALA A 85 9.74 -16.17 4.69
CA ALA A 85 10.31 -17.41 5.24
C ALA A 85 10.61 -18.45 4.14
N THR A 86 9.72 -18.55 3.14
CA THR A 86 9.98 -19.30 1.90
C THR A 86 10.34 -18.27 0.83
N PRO A 87 11.60 -18.24 0.36
CA PRO A 87 12.01 -17.28 -0.67
C PRO A 87 11.16 -17.37 -1.93
N SER A 88 10.85 -16.22 -2.51
CA SER A 88 10.21 -16.16 -3.81
C SER A 88 11.17 -16.61 -4.91
N ASP A 89 10.63 -17.27 -5.92
CA ASP A 89 11.35 -17.73 -7.12
C ASP A 89 11.19 -16.78 -8.32
N ILE A 90 10.45 -15.67 -8.14
CA ILE A 90 10.28 -14.63 -9.14
C ILE A 90 10.21 -13.25 -8.50
N PHE A 91 10.87 -12.26 -9.11
CA PHE A 91 10.88 -10.87 -8.71
C PHE A 91 10.78 -9.99 -9.96
N ALA A 92 10.27 -8.77 -9.81
CA ALA A 92 10.35 -7.77 -10.86
C ALA A 92 10.67 -6.39 -10.27
N ILE A 93 11.42 -5.58 -11.03
CA ILE A 93 11.52 -4.14 -10.81
C ILE A 93 10.42 -3.49 -11.65
N VAL A 94 9.61 -2.65 -11.00
CA VAL A 94 8.46 -2.00 -11.62
C VAL A 94 8.47 -0.51 -11.33
N ASP A 95 7.84 0.27 -12.20
CA ASP A 95 7.60 1.69 -11.95
C ASP A 95 6.48 1.85 -10.90
N ILE A 96 6.66 2.81 -9.99
CA ILE A 96 5.60 3.21 -9.06
C ILE A 96 4.63 4.11 -9.83
N PRO A 97 3.32 3.76 -9.88
CA PRO A 97 2.35 4.57 -10.61
C PRO A 97 2.24 5.97 -9.99
N ARG A 98 2.10 6.97 -10.86
CA ARG A 98 1.81 8.34 -10.41
C ARG A 98 0.31 8.53 -10.28
N CYS A 99 -0.11 9.20 -9.21
CA CYS A 99 -1.49 9.61 -9.06
C CYS A 99 -1.77 10.79 -10.00
N GLU A 100 -2.73 10.62 -10.92
CA GLU A 100 -3.15 11.69 -11.83
C GLU A 100 -4.40 12.41 -11.30
N HIS A 101 -5.29 11.71 -10.62
CA HIS A 101 -6.53 12.28 -10.10
C HIS A 101 -6.90 11.70 -8.74
N ALA A 102 -7.39 12.57 -7.84
CA ALA A 102 -7.95 12.13 -6.57
C ALA A 102 -9.42 11.74 -6.77
N SER A 103 -9.84 10.63 -6.13
CA SER A 103 -11.24 10.20 -6.13
C SER A 103 -12.06 11.00 -5.10
N ASP A 104 -13.39 10.99 -5.27
CA ASP A 104 -14.31 11.60 -4.31
C ASP A 104 -14.31 10.91 -2.95
N ARG A 105 -14.01 9.61 -2.92
CA ARG A 105 -13.83 8.84 -1.69
C ARG A 105 -12.36 8.58 -1.45
N TYR A 106 -11.84 9.07 -0.33
CA TYR A 106 -10.41 9.00 -0.02
C TYR A 106 -10.12 8.69 1.44
N LEU A 107 -8.93 8.15 1.68
CA LEU A 107 -8.38 7.94 3.02
C LEU A 107 -7.25 8.93 3.30
N VAL A 108 -7.05 9.22 4.57
CA VAL A 108 -5.87 9.92 5.08
C VAL A 108 -5.27 9.07 6.20
N LEU A 109 -3.99 8.75 6.09
CA LEU A 109 -3.24 8.00 7.09
C LEU A 109 -2.31 8.97 7.83
N ASP A 110 -2.55 9.20 9.12
CA ASP A 110 -1.74 10.09 9.96
C ASP A 110 -0.75 9.27 10.79
N GLY A 111 0.46 9.09 10.29
CA GLY A 111 1.55 8.44 10.99
C GLY A 111 1.42 6.93 11.17
N VAL A 112 0.70 6.23 10.30
CA VAL A 112 0.59 4.76 10.35
C VAL A 112 1.92 4.13 9.96
N GLN A 113 2.57 3.40 10.88
CA GLN A 113 3.93 2.90 10.70
C GLN A 113 4.03 1.40 10.40
N ASP A 114 3.06 0.57 10.80
CA ASP A 114 3.12 -0.84 10.47
C ASP A 114 2.73 -1.09 9.01
N PRO A 115 3.68 -1.61 8.19
CA PRO A 115 3.40 -1.95 6.80
C PRO A 115 2.25 -2.96 6.61
N SER A 116 1.99 -3.82 7.60
CA SER A 116 0.89 -4.79 7.53
C SER A 116 -0.47 -4.09 7.63
N ASN A 117 -0.56 -3.08 8.50
CA ASN A 117 -1.76 -2.26 8.63
C ASN A 117 -2.00 -1.44 7.35
N ILE A 118 -0.96 -0.79 6.80
CA ILE A 118 -1.08 -0.05 5.54
C ILE A 118 -1.58 -0.97 4.41
N GLY A 119 -1.00 -2.16 4.25
CA GLY A 119 -1.44 -3.08 3.22
C GLY A 119 -2.88 -3.57 3.40
N SER A 120 -3.31 -3.82 4.63
CA SER A 120 -4.69 -4.19 4.95
C SER A 120 -5.66 -3.05 4.69
N ILE A 121 -5.28 -1.81 5.04
CA ILE A 121 -6.05 -0.59 4.75
C ILE A 121 -6.21 -0.40 3.23
N ILE A 122 -5.14 -0.56 2.45
CA ILE A 122 -5.18 -0.48 0.98
C ILE A 122 -6.19 -1.50 0.40
N ARG A 123 -6.20 -2.74 0.92
CA ARG A 123 -7.18 -3.75 0.48
C ARG A 123 -8.61 -3.34 0.81
N CYS A 124 -8.87 -2.83 2.01
CA CYS A 124 -10.18 -2.32 2.40
C CYS A 124 -10.58 -1.13 1.52
N ALA A 125 -9.67 -0.19 1.31
CA ALA A 125 -9.89 0.97 0.46
C ALA A 125 -10.34 0.56 -0.94
N LYS A 126 -9.58 -0.33 -1.59
CA LYS A 126 -9.94 -0.84 -2.91
C LYS A 126 -11.25 -1.61 -2.93
N ALA A 127 -11.50 -2.44 -1.92
CA ALA A 127 -12.73 -3.23 -1.83
C ALA A 127 -13.99 -2.37 -1.68
N PHE A 128 -13.88 -1.18 -1.08
CA PHE A 128 -15.02 -0.32 -0.76
C PHE A 128 -15.03 1.01 -1.54
N GLY A 129 -14.24 1.14 -2.62
CA GLY A 129 -14.27 2.27 -3.53
C GLY A 129 -13.64 3.55 -2.98
N PHE A 130 -12.64 3.45 -2.11
CA PHE A 130 -11.81 4.55 -1.64
C PHE A 130 -10.48 4.52 -2.40
N ASP A 131 -10.50 4.97 -3.65
CA ASP A 131 -9.37 4.77 -4.56
C ASP A 131 -8.21 5.77 -4.39
N THR A 132 -8.28 6.71 -3.45
CA THR A 132 -7.18 7.64 -3.12
C THR A 132 -6.80 7.53 -1.66
N ILE A 133 -5.49 7.45 -1.38
CA ILE A 133 -4.92 7.38 -0.03
C ILE A 133 -3.82 8.44 0.12
N TYR A 134 -4.03 9.39 1.01
CA TYR A 134 -3.03 10.36 1.45
C TYR A 134 -2.26 9.79 2.64
N ALA A 135 -0.96 9.59 2.50
CA ALA A 135 -0.08 9.04 3.54
C ALA A 135 0.81 10.15 4.12
N ILE A 136 0.48 10.60 5.35
CA ILE A 136 1.22 11.66 6.07
C ILE A 136 2.20 10.98 7.02
N ASP A 137 3.49 11.22 6.86
CA ASP A 137 4.55 10.65 7.71
C ASP A 137 4.33 9.16 8.05
N SER A 138 3.72 8.43 7.14
CA SER A 138 3.43 7.00 7.25
C SER A 138 4.54 6.15 6.61
N ALA A 139 4.58 4.86 6.90
CA ALA A 139 5.54 3.96 6.29
C ALA A 139 5.40 3.94 4.75
N PHE A 140 6.48 3.55 4.08
CA PHE A 140 6.53 3.56 2.61
C PHE A 140 5.55 2.55 2.01
N ALA A 141 4.55 3.03 1.30
CA ALA A 141 3.46 2.22 0.75
C ALA A 141 3.90 1.19 -0.31
N PHE A 142 5.03 1.42 -0.97
CA PHE A 142 5.59 0.50 -1.98
C PHE A 142 6.75 -0.34 -1.43
N SER A 143 6.83 -0.54 -0.11
CA SER A 143 7.74 -1.52 0.47
C SER A 143 7.25 -2.95 0.20
N SER A 144 8.17 -3.91 0.10
CA SER A 144 7.82 -5.33 -0.16
C SER A 144 6.77 -5.86 0.81
N LYS A 145 6.81 -5.46 2.09
CA LYS A 145 5.83 -5.89 3.10
C LYS A 145 4.44 -5.32 2.85
N VAL A 146 4.32 -4.04 2.44
CA VAL A 146 3.03 -3.44 2.07
C VAL A 146 2.49 -4.06 0.79
N ILE A 147 3.32 -4.23 -0.23
CA ILE A 147 2.92 -4.85 -1.50
C ILE A 147 2.34 -6.25 -1.25
N ARG A 148 3.00 -7.07 -0.42
CA ARG A 148 2.49 -8.40 -0.06
C ARG A 148 1.21 -8.34 0.77
N SER A 149 1.17 -7.54 1.82
CA SER A 149 -0.01 -7.46 2.69
C SER A 149 -1.22 -6.85 1.98
N SER A 150 -1.01 -5.97 1.01
CA SER A 150 -2.05 -5.48 0.10
C SER A 150 -2.39 -6.46 -1.03
N MET A 151 -1.66 -7.58 -1.19
CA MET A 151 -1.79 -8.51 -2.33
C MET A 151 -1.62 -7.82 -3.69
N GLY A 152 -0.77 -6.78 -3.77
CA GLY A 152 -0.56 -6.00 -4.99
C GLY A 152 -1.60 -4.92 -5.26
N TYR A 153 -2.69 -4.80 -4.49
CA TYR A 153 -3.70 -3.75 -4.69
C TYR A 153 -3.17 -2.33 -4.47
N VAL A 154 -1.97 -2.16 -3.92
CA VAL A 154 -1.28 -0.86 -3.87
C VAL A 154 -1.09 -0.23 -5.25
N PHE A 155 -1.07 -1.02 -6.32
CA PHE A 155 -0.99 -0.56 -7.70
C PHE A 155 -2.35 -0.22 -8.33
N ASP A 156 -3.45 -0.49 -7.63
CA ASP A 156 -4.82 -0.24 -8.08
C ASP A 156 -5.47 0.95 -7.37
N VAL A 157 -4.73 1.65 -6.51
CA VAL A 157 -5.15 2.87 -5.79
C VAL A 157 -4.13 3.97 -5.96
N SER A 158 -4.57 5.20 -5.87
CA SER A 158 -3.71 6.38 -5.91
C SER A 158 -3.11 6.65 -4.54
N ILE A 159 -1.79 6.50 -4.40
CA ILE A 159 -1.07 6.81 -3.15
C ILE A 159 -0.37 8.16 -3.27
N ILE A 160 -0.73 9.10 -2.42
CA ILE A 160 -0.15 10.44 -2.35
C ILE A 160 0.58 10.58 -1.01
N THR A 161 1.91 10.53 -1.06
CA THR A 161 2.73 10.78 0.15
C THR A 161 2.89 12.27 0.35
N MET A 162 2.71 12.73 1.59
CA MET A 162 2.89 14.15 1.96
C MET A 162 3.50 14.31 3.35
N THR A 163 4.17 15.45 3.53
CA THR A 163 4.65 15.89 4.85
C THR A 163 3.50 16.49 5.65
N ARG A 164 3.72 16.70 6.96
CA ARG A 164 2.75 17.41 7.81
C ARG A 164 2.51 18.85 7.35
N GLU A 165 3.53 19.52 6.82
CA GLU A 165 3.43 20.86 6.25
C GLU A 165 2.52 20.88 5.03
N GLN A 166 2.77 19.98 4.08
CA GLN A 166 1.93 19.82 2.89
C GLN A 166 0.47 19.49 3.25
N PHE A 167 0.26 18.61 4.24
CA PHE A 167 -1.09 18.32 4.72
C PHE A 167 -1.76 19.55 5.35
N ARG A 168 -1.01 20.36 6.11
CA ARG A 168 -1.52 21.59 6.72
C ARG A 168 -1.99 22.61 5.67
N GLU A 169 -1.29 22.72 4.55
CA GLU A 169 -1.61 23.65 3.45
C GLU A 169 -2.76 23.15 2.56
N ASN A 170 -2.95 21.83 2.45
CA ASN A 170 -4.01 21.26 1.65
C ASN A 170 -5.39 21.41 2.29
N ARG A 171 -6.41 21.47 1.43
CA ARG A 171 -7.82 21.44 1.85
C ARG A 171 -8.40 20.07 1.55
N PHE A 172 -9.11 19.52 2.54
CA PHE A 172 -9.81 18.26 2.45
C PHE A 172 -11.30 18.51 2.67
N GLU A 173 -12.12 18.05 1.73
CA GLU A 173 -13.57 18.22 1.83
C GLU A 173 -14.19 17.06 2.60
N ASN A 174 -15.04 17.37 3.58
CA ASN A 174 -15.77 16.38 4.36
C ASN A 174 -14.88 15.27 4.96
N LEU A 175 -13.75 15.66 5.52
CA LEU A 175 -12.83 14.73 6.18
C LEU A 175 -13.33 14.43 7.60
N TYR A 176 -13.59 13.16 7.89
CA TYR A 176 -13.93 12.67 9.22
C TYR A 176 -12.77 11.82 9.75
N TYR A 177 -12.55 11.86 11.06
CA TYR A 177 -11.52 11.00 11.68
C TYR A 177 -12.12 9.89 12.53
N ALA A 178 -11.45 8.75 12.57
CA ALA A 178 -11.82 7.64 13.43
C ALA A 178 -11.33 7.89 14.87
N ASP A 179 -12.25 7.98 15.82
CA ASP A 179 -11.94 8.24 17.23
C ASP A 179 -13.08 7.76 18.14
N MET A 180 -12.74 7.30 19.34
CA MET A 180 -13.70 6.78 20.33
C MET A 180 -14.68 7.84 20.85
N SER A 181 -14.32 9.12 20.80
CA SER A 181 -15.19 10.24 21.18
C SER A 181 -16.20 10.62 20.09
N GLY A 182 -16.11 10.00 18.90
CA GLY A 182 -16.89 10.36 17.74
C GLY A 182 -18.35 9.92 17.79
N LYS A 183 -19.13 10.40 16.80
CA LYS A 183 -20.50 9.94 16.57
C LYS A 183 -20.50 8.47 16.19
N GLU A 184 -21.39 7.70 16.81
CA GLU A 184 -21.52 6.28 16.56
C GLU A 184 -21.86 6.01 15.09
N LEU A 185 -21.06 5.20 14.43
CA LEU A 185 -21.11 4.91 12.99
C LEU A 185 -22.53 4.52 12.54
N TYR A 186 -23.18 3.62 13.26
CA TYR A 186 -24.51 3.10 12.89
C TYR A 186 -25.66 4.10 13.11
N LYS A 187 -25.41 5.20 13.83
CA LYS A 187 -26.38 6.31 14.03
C LYS A 187 -26.20 7.47 13.03
N ILE A 188 -25.24 7.36 12.09
CA ILE A 188 -25.06 8.34 11.03
C ILE A 188 -26.18 8.14 10.01
N GLN A 189 -26.96 9.18 9.78
CA GLN A 189 -28.12 9.14 8.86
C GLN A 189 -27.74 9.47 7.43
N SER A 190 -26.79 10.39 7.22
CA SER A 190 -26.31 10.82 5.90
C SER A 190 -24.84 11.17 5.95
N LEU A 191 -24.14 10.93 4.85
CA LEU A 191 -22.78 11.38 4.57
C LEU A 191 -22.74 11.97 3.16
N PRO A 192 -21.88 12.96 2.91
CA PRO A 192 -21.71 13.52 1.57
C PRO A 192 -21.10 12.49 0.62
N GLN A 193 -21.36 12.64 -0.69
CA GLN A 193 -20.77 11.76 -1.71
C GLN A 193 -19.24 11.88 -1.73
N LYS A 194 -18.72 13.12 -1.68
CA LYS A 194 -17.28 13.39 -1.54
C LYS A 194 -16.92 13.33 -0.07
N LEU A 195 -16.13 12.34 0.30
CA LEU A 195 -15.90 11.95 1.70
C LEU A 195 -14.49 11.44 1.93
N GLY A 196 -13.83 11.94 2.96
CA GLY A 196 -12.55 11.43 3.48
C GLY A 196 -12.69 10.78 4.85
N ILE A 197 -11.94 9.70 5.08
CA ILE A 197 -11.78 9.08 6.41
C ILE A 197 -10.31 9.15 6.80
N LEU A 198 -10.02 9.78 7.94
CA LEU A 198 -8.70 9.90 8.51
C LEU A 198 -8.52 8.86 9.63
N LEU A 199 -7.42 8.13 9.51
CA LEU A 199 -7.00 7.06 10.43
C LEU A 199 -5.67 7.46 11.06
N GLY A 200 -5.58 7.39 12.37
CA GLY A 200 -4.37 7.72 13.12
C GLY A 200 -3.46 6.51 13.36
N SER A 201 -2.29 6.79 13.93
CA SER A 201 -1.32 5.76 14.33
C SER A 201 -1.83 4.90 15.49
N GLU A 202 -1.29 3.69 15.62
CA GLU A 202 -1.70 2.71 16.61
C GLU A 202 -1.47 3.16 18.06
N GLY A 203 -0.41 3.94 18.30
CA GLY A 203 -0.02 4.35 19.65
C GLY A 203 -0.58 5.73 20.08
N GLN A 204 -0.70 6.66 19.16
CA GLN A 204 -1.07 8.05 19.46
C GLN A 204 -2.44 8.46 18.90
N GLY A 205 -3.05 7.60 18.06
CA GLY A 205 -4.27 7.97 17.36
C GLY A 205 -4.05 9.10 16.35
N VAL A 206 -5.07 9.90 16.14
CA VAL A 206 -5.05 11.05 15.22
C VAL A 206 -4.43 12.26 15.92
N SER A 207 -3.48 12.92 15.26
CA SER A 207 -2.84 14.13 15.80
C SER A 207 -3.82 15.31 15.87
N GLU A 208 -3.64 16.22 16.83
CA GLU A 208 -4.48 17.42 16.99
C GLU A 208 -4.48 18.31 15.74
N MET A 209 -3.33 18.39 15.06
CA MET A 209 -3.22 19.11 13.79
C MET A 209 -4.12 18.45 12.71
N ALA A 210 -4.16 17.13 12.65
CA ALA A 210 -5.01 16.43 11.68
C ALA A 210 -6.49 16.52 12.04
N LYS A 211 -6.87 16.45 13.32
CA LYS A 211 -8.23 16.66 13.81
C LYS A 211 -8.77 18.05 13.43
N SER A 212 -7.94 19.09 13.48
CA SER A 212 -8.34 20.46 13.13
C SER A 212 -8.79 20.64 11.69
N LYS A 213 -8.44 19.70 10.79
CA LYS A 213 -8.87 19.66 9.38
C LYS A 213 -10.15 18.88 9.17
N CYS A 214 -10.67 18.21 10.19
CA CYS A 214 -11.81 17.33 10.09
C CYS A 214 -13.11 18.04 10.47
N VAL A 215 -14.20 17.66 9.83
CA VAL A 215 -15.55 18.18 10.12
C VAL A 215 -16.22 17.45 11.29
N GLY A 216 -15.67 16.29 11.71
CA GLY A 216 -16.17 15.53 12.84
C GLY A 216 -15.45 14.20 13.02
N ALA A 217 -15.80 13.50 14.11
CA ALA A 217 -15.27 12.18 14.43
C ALA A 217 -16.33 11.09 14.26
N ILE A 218 -15.90 9.91 13.84
CA ILE A 218 -16.72 8.70 13.70
C ILE A 218 -16.17 7.62 14.63
N ARG A 219 -17.06 6.99 15.39
CA ARG A 219 -16.76 5.90 16.32
C ARG A 219 -17.36 4.58 15.85
N VAL A 220 -16.56 3.53 15.82
CA VAL A 220 -17.06 2.15 15.77
C VAL A 220 -17.53 1.78 17.17
N PRO A 221 -18.82 1.43 17.39
CA PRO A 221 -19.30 1.06 18.71
C PRO A 221 -18.67 -0.26 19.16
N MET A 222 -18.16 -0.27 20.39
CA MET A 222 -17.52 -1.43 21.02
C MET A 222 -18.06 -1.61 22.44
N THR A 223 -17.78 -2.75 23.05
CA THR A 223 -18.01 -2.96 24.47
C THR A 223 -17.02 -2.14 25.30
N ASN A 224 -17.40 -1.73 26.52
CA ASN A 224 -16.55 -0.89 27.39
C ASN A 224 -15.27 -1.59 27.88
N SER A 225 -15.06 -2.86 27.57
CA SER A 225 -13.86 -3.62 27.96
C SER A 225 -12.70 -3.51 26.99
N VAL A 226 -12.87 -2.83 25.85
CA VAL A 226 -11.85 -2.68 24.80
C VAL A 226 -11.60 -1.20 24.55
N GLU A 227 -10.32 -0.79 24.67
CA GLU A 227 -9.92 0.61 24.51
C GLU A 227 -9.92 1.06 23.05
N SER A 228 -9.47 0.20 22.13
CA SER A 228 -9.39 0.50 20.69
C SER A 228 -9.37 -0.77 19.85
N LEU A 229 -9.64 -0.61 18.55
CA LEU A 229 -9.42 -1.63 17.52
C LEU A 229 -8.10 -1.37 16.80
N ASN A 230 -7.52 -2.44 16.25
CA ASN A 230 -6.47 -2.28 15.27
C ASN A 230 -6.95 -1.35 14.14
N VAL A 231 -6.08 -0.45 13.67
CA VAL A 231 -6.43 0.60 12.70
C VAL A 231 -6.98 0.05 11.38
N SER A 232 -6.46 -1.07 10.90
CA SER A 232 -6.96 -1.68 9.65
C SER A 232 -8.33 -2.36 9.86
N VAL A 233 -8.59 -2.89 11.04
CA VAL A 233 -9.91 -3.45 11.40
C VAL A 233 -10.94 -2.33 11.50
N ALA A 234 -10.64 -1.24 12.21
CA ALA A 234 -11.49 -0.06 12.28
C ALA A 234 -11.79 0.50 10.89
N CYS A 235 -10.77 0.62 10.04
CA CYS A 235 -10.89 1.00 8.63
C CYS A 235 -11.92 0.11 7.91
N GLY A 236 -11.74 -1.20 7.93
CA GLY A 236 -12.62 -2.14 7.25
C GLY A 236 -14.09 -1.99 7.67
N ILE A 237 -14.35 -1.87 8.99
CA ILE A 237 -15.71 -1.69 9.52
C ILE A 237 -16.32 -0.37 9.03
N ILE A 238 -15.59 0.74 9.12
CA ILE A 238 -16.07 2.07 8.72
C ILE A 238 -16.37 2.10 7.22
N LEU A 239 -15.43 1.66 6.38
CA LEU A 239 -15.57 1.70 4.92
C LEU A 239 -16.68 0.76 4.43
N SER A 240 -16.79 -0.44 5.00
CA SER A 240 -17.85 -1.40 4.68
C SER A 240 -19.23 -0.80 4.94
N TYR A 241 -19.42 -0.18 6.10
CA TYR A 241 -20.70 0.45 6.44
C TYR A 241 -21.03 1.63 5.53
N ILE A 242 -20.04 2.49 5.25
CA ILE A 242 -20.23 3.64 4.36
C ILE A 242 -20.60 3.16 2.95
N ASN A 243 -19.91 2.16 2.42
CA ASN A 243 -20.18 1.63 1.08
C ASN A 243 -21.53 0.91 0.97
N TYR A 244 -22.00 0.30 2.06
CA TYR A 244 -23.30 -0.38 2.10
C TYR A 244 -24.45 0.62 2.16
N LYS A 245 -24.30 1.70 2.91
CA LYS A 245 -25.40 2.59 3.27
C LYS A 245 -25.51 3.82 2.37
N PHE A 246 -24.42 4.26 1.76
CA PHE A 246 -24.31 5.51 0.99
C PHE A 246 -23.62 5.28 -0.35
#